data_2760193c7d58cc6227facdb55d5ab2f8
#
_entry.id   2760193c7d58cc6227facdb55d5ab2f8
#
_cell.length_a   1.000
_cell.length_b   1.000
_cell.length_c   1.000
_cell.angle_alpha   90.00
_cell.angle_beta   90.00
_cell.angle_gamma   90.00
#
_symmetry.space_group_name_H-M   'P 1'
#
loop_
_entity.id
_entity.type
_entity.pdbx_description
1 polymer ?
#
loop_
_entity_poly.entity_id
_entity_poly.type
_entity_poly.pdbx_seq_one_letter_code
_entity_poly.pdbx_strand_id
1 'polypeptide(L)'
;SLVGSEMCIRDRHYWGKSSTACFLGGIRLRGADPASFRVLNYAYAMDKTAVYTTSGRIPDAELAAFQVLDNGQNDSGAPQGYAKDSRQVYFHNGDGKVKIIKGAEVSSFRSLGDTYFARDEKRIYAYGKQLPKAELTSWELLGHWYSRDAKRVYYLNREIKGADRDSFTVCTPVDAALLVDHLARDKDHFYQNDEMMEETLWLEQLRKMAQEP
;
A
#
# COMPACT_ATOMS: atom_id res chain seq x y z
N SER A 1 32.00 -15.26 13.68
CA SER A 1 31.68 -16.69 13.75
C SER A 1 30.51 -16.89 14.70
N LEU A 2 29.27 -16.83 14.19
CA LEU A 2 28.08 -17.27 14.92
C LEU A 2 27.84 -18.73 14.56
N VAL A 3 28.43 -19.61 15.36
CA VAL A 3 28.13 -21.04 15.37
C VAL A 3 27.20 -21.27 16.55
N GLY A 4 25.93 -21.44 16.26
CA GLY A 4 24.91 -21.86 17.18
C GLY A 4 23.65 -22.09 16.36
N SER A 5 23.30 -23.33 16.13
CA SER A 5 22.19 -23.82 15.34
C SER A 5 20.84 -23.46 16.00
N GLU A 6 20.43 -22.20 15.92
CA GLU A 6 19.06 -21.81 16.15
C GLU A 6 18.50 -21.31 14.84
N MET A 7 17.61 -22.10 14.27
CA MET A 7 16.95 -21.86 13.01
C MET A 7 16.17 -20.53 13.12
N CYS A 8 16.78 -19.43 12.66
CA CYS A 8 16.06 -18.20 12.41
C CYS A 8 15.04 -18.51 11.32
N ILE A 9 13.76 -18.57 11.68
CA ILE A 9 12.70 -18.53 10.69
C ILE A 9 12.75 -17.15 10.08
N ARG A 10 13.45 -17.01 8.94
CA ARG A 10 13.37 -15.85 8.07
C ARG A 10 12.06 -15.97 7.30
N ASP A 11 10.98 -15.57 7.95
CA ASP A 11 9.72 -15.46 7.27
C ASP A 11 9.64 -14.06 6.67
N ARG A 12 9.64 -14.00 5.32
CA ARG A 12 9.42 -12.77 4.53
C ARG A 12 10.35 -11.60 4.91
N HIS A 13 11.48 -11.53 4.29
CA HIS A 13 12.54 -10.49 4.17
C HIS A 13 12.85 -9.56 5.37
N TYR A 14 11.86 -9.18 6.19
CA TYR A 14 12.03 -8.21 7.27
C TYR A 14 11.91 -8.80 8.68
N TRP A 15 11.08 -9.82 8.85
CA TRP A 15 10.75 -10.38 10.15
C TRP A 15 11.57 -11.63 10.44
N GLY A 16 11.99 -11.77 11.68
CA GLY A 16 12.70 -12.97 12.13
C GLY A 16 12.49 -13.22 13.64
N LYS A 17 12.65 -14.47 14.05
CA LYS A 17 12.71 -14.86 15.47
C LYS A 17 13.71 -15.96 15.74
N SER A 18 14.26 -15.94 16.95
CA SER A 18 14.97 -17.06 17.56
C SER A 18 14.17 -17.58 18.75
N SER A 19 14.72 -18.53 19.50
CA SER A 19 14.13 -19.01 20.76
C SER A 19 14.01 -17.91 21.83
N THR A 20 14.85 -16.85 21.74
CA THR A 20 14.98 -15.83 22.80
C THR A 20 14.68 -14.41 22.36
N ALA A 21 14.50 -14.15 21.07
CA ALA A 21 14.30 -12.80 20.55
C ALA A 21 13.53 -12.76 19.22
N CYS A 22 12.87 -11.63 18.98
CA CYS A 22 12.27 -11.28 17.70
C CYS A 22 13.04 -10.14 17.04
N PHE A 23 13.04 -10.11 15.70
CA PHE A 23 13.85 -9.20 14.92
C PHE A 23 13.04 -8.60 13.78
N LEU A 24 13.43 -7.38 13.42
CA LEU A 24 12.99 -6.66 12.24
C LEU A 24 14.20 -6.13 11.48
N GLY A 25 14.44 -6.59 10.25
CA GLY A 25 15.62 -6.18 9.48
C GLY A 25 16.95 -6.43 10.18
N GLY A 26 17.00 -7.46 11.05
CA GLY A 26 18.19 -7.73 11.88
C GLY A 26 18.24 -6.95 13.21
N ILE A 27 17.35 -6.00 13.43
CA ILE A 27 17.26 -5.21 14.66
C ILE A 27 16.34 -5.92 15.65
N ARG A 28 16.80 -6.12 16.89
CA ARG A 28 16.00 -6.76 17.93
C ARG A 28 14.79 -5.92 18.34
N LEU A 29 13.61 -6.54 18.30
CA LEU A 29 12.35 -5.97 18.80
C LEU A 29 12.33 -6.06 20.33
N ARG A 30 12.47 -4.91 21.00
CA ARG A 30 12.46 -4.88 22.47
C ARG A 30 11.06 -5.20 23.02
N GLY A 31 11.00 -6.14 23.95
CA GLY A 31 9.75 -6.54 24.62
C GLY A 31 8.82 -7.42 23.80
N ALA A 32 9.24 -7.86 22.61
CA ALA A 32 8.50 -8.87 21.86
C ALA A 32 8.69 -10.26 22.47
N ASP A 33 7.62 -11.04 22.55
CA ASP A 33 7.62 -12.39 23.08
C ASP A 33 7.83 -13.44 21.98
N PRO A 34 9.01 -14.08 21.88
CA PRO A 34 9.29 -15.02 20.80
C PRO A 34 8.37 -16.24 20.78
N ALA A 35 7.84 -16.65 21.93
CA ALA A 35 6.99 -17.84 22.04
C ALA A 35 5.66 -17.65 21.31
N SER A 36 5.10 -16.44 21.33
CA SER A 36 3.82 -16.10 20.68
C SER A 36 3.97 -15.25 19.41
N PHE A 37 5.21 -14.87 19.03
CA PHE A 37 5.46 -14.03 17.87
C PHE A 37 5.09 -14.73 16.56
N ARG A 38 4.28 -14.06 15.75
CA ARG A 38 3.88 -14.49 14.41
C ARG A 38 3.88 -13.34 13.43
N VAL A 39 4.33 -13.60 12.23
CA VAL A 39 4.24 -12.68 11.08
C VAL A 39 2.85 -12.78 10.48
N LEU A 40 2.21 -11.66 10.24
CA LEU A 40 0.88 -11.59 9.63
C LEU A 40 0.98 -11.41 8.10
N ASN A 41 1.82 -10.45 7.67
CA ASN A 41 2.17 -10.18 6.28
C ASN A 41 3.51 -9.43 6.22
N TYR A 42 3.88 -8.84 5.06
CA TYR A 42 5.13 -8.09 4.93
C TYR A 42 5.21 -6.86 5.85
N ALA A 43 4.08 -6.18 6.12
CA ALA A 43 4.03 -4.94 6.89
C ALA A 43 3.79 -5.14 8.38
N TYR A 44 3.18 -6.27 8.77
CA TYR A 44 2.67 -6.47 10.13
C TYR A 44 3.09 -7.80 10.74
N ALA A 45 3.44 -7.77 12.02
CA ALA A 45 3.62 -8.94 12.87
C ALA A 45 2.93 -8.70 14.23
N MET A 46 2.72 -9.74 15.01
CA MET A 46 2.16 -9.61 16.36
C MET A 46 2.69 -10.69 17.30
N ASP A 47 2.58 -10.41 18.59
CA ASP A 47 2.66 -11.38 19.66
C ASP A 47 1.47 -11.25 20.62
N LYS A 48 1.50 -11.92 21.76
CA LYS A 48 0.43 -11.82 22.77
C LYS A 48 0.30 -10.44 23.43
N THR A 49 1.25 -9.52 23.22
CA THR A 49 1.34 -8.22 23.90
C THR A 49 1.15 -7.02 22.98
N ALA A 50 1.45 -7.16 21.67
CA ALA A 50 1.43 -6.03 20.74
C ALA A 50 1.31 -6.46 19.27
N VAL A 51 0.90 -5.51 18.43
CA VAL A 51 1.09 -5.52 16.99
C VAL A 51 2.30 -4.67 16.64
N TYR A 52 3.08 -5.14 15.69
CA TYR A 52 4.31 -4.50 15.20
C TYR A 52 4.21 -4.20 13.73
N THR A 53 4.86 -3.10 13.33
CA THR A 53 5.15 -2.77 11.93
C THR A 53 6.65 -2.53 11.79
N THR A 54 7.12 -2.29 10.57
CA THR A 54 8.51 -1.90 10.32
C THR A 54 8.91 -0.59 11.00
N SER A 55 7.95 0.18 11.49
CA SER A 55 8.17 1.44 12.24
C SER A 55 7.99 1.29 13.76
N GLY A 56 7.77 0.07 14.25
CA GLY A 56 7.60 -0.21 15.69
C GLY A 56 6.23 -0.71 16.09
N ARG A 57 5.90 -0.59 17.38
CA ARG A 57 4.61 -1.05 17.93
C ARG A 57 3.47 -0.12 17.53
N ILE A 58 2.32 -0.72 17.24
CA ILE A 58 1.06 0.03 17.10
C ILE A 58 0.47 0.21 18.52
N PRO A 59 0.38 1.46 19.00
CA PRO A 59 -0.27 1.74 20.27
C PRO A 59 -1.74 1.31 20.24
N ASP A 60 -2.22 0.73 21.33
CA ASP A 60 -3.65 0.48 21.58
C ASP A 60 -4.38 -0.39 20.54
N ALA A 61 -3.66 -1.14 19.71
CA ALA A 61 -4.27 -2.10 18.80
C ALA A 61 -4.98 -3.21 19.57
N GLU A 62 -6.19 -3.54 19.19
CA GLU A 62 -6.95 -4.63 19.78
C GLU A 62 -6.52 -5.97 19.19
N LEU A 63 -5.66 -6.69 19.93
CA LEU A 63 -4.98 -7.89 19.45
C LEU A 63 -5.95 -9.00 19.01
N ALA A 64 -7.05 -9.19 19.75
CA ALA A 64 -8.00 -10.26 19.50
C ALA A 64 -8.78 -10.09 18.17
N ALA A 65 -8.95 -8.84 17.73
CA ALA A 65 -9.68 -8.48 16.51
C ALA A 65 -8.78 -8.00 15.38
N PHE A 66 -7.46 -7.98 15.57
CA PHE A 66 -6.54 -7.42 14.58
C PHE A 66 -6.45 -8.31 13.33
N GLN A 67 -6.68 -7.69 12.17
CA GLN A 67 -6.68 -8.34 10.85
C GLN A 67 -5.87 -7.52 9.86
N VAL A 68 -5.01 -8.17 9.07
CA VAL A 68 -4.40 -7.61 7.87
C VAL A 68 -5.36 -7.76 6.69
N LEU A 69 -5.41 -6.79 5.80
CA LEU A 69 -6.40 -6.73 4.72
C LEU A 69 -5.81 -6.95 3.32
N ASP A 70 -4.49 -7.03 3.23
CA ASP A 70 -3.73 -7.24 1.99
C ASP A 70 -2.43 -8.02 2.26
N ASN A 71 -1.55 -8.15 1.26
CA ASN A 71 -0.28 -8.86 1.40
C ASN A 71 0.78 -8.08 2.18
N GLY A 72 0.55 -6.78 2.43
CA GLY A 72 1.47 -5.91 3.19
C GLY A 72 2.70 -5.44 2.43
N GLN A 73 2.68 -5.48 1.09
CA GLN A 73 3.81 -5.14 0.24
C GLN A 73 3.37 -4.27 -0.93
N ASN A 74 4.14 -3.21 -1.23
CA ASN A 74 3.95 -2.42 -2.44
C ASN A 74 4.70 -3.02 -3.64
N ASP A 75 4.57 -2.41 -4.81
CA ASP A 75 5.17 -2.90 -6.06
C ASP A 75 6.70 -2.95 -6.05
N SER A 76 7.35 -2.11 -5.24
CA SER A 76 8.81 -2.15 -5.03
C SER A 76 9.25 -3.19 -3.99
N GLY A 77 8.34 -3.96 -3.43
CA GLY A 77 8.63 -4.94 -2.39
C GLY A 77 8.74 -4.35 -0.99
N ALA A 78 8.49 -3.05 -0.81
CA ALA A 78 8.56 -2.43 0.51
C ALA A 78 7.31 -2.72 1.34
N PRO A 79 7.44 -2.81 2.69
CA PRO A 79 6.31 -3.03 3.58
C PRO A 79 5.28 -1.91 3.49
N GLN A 80 4.07 -2.24 3.04
CA GLN A 80 2.95 -1.30 2.94
C GLN A 80 1.65 -2.08 3.02
N GLY A 81 0.62 -1.55 3.67
CA GLY A 81 -0.68 -2.21 3.65
C GLY A 81 -1.68 -1.71 4.67
N TYR A 82 -2.90 -2.20 4.48
CA TYR A 82 -4.03 -1.93 5.34
C TYR A 82 -4.23 -3.03 6.38
N ALA A 83 -4.65 -2.63 7.57
CA ALA A 83 -5.10 -3.51 8.62
C ALA A 83 -6.27 -2.88 9.37
N LYS A 84 -6.99 -3.65 10.15
CA LYS A 84 -8.04 -3.16 11.05
C LYS A 84 -8.13 -3.99 12.32
N ASP A 85 -8.71 -3.40 13.35
CA ASP A 85 -9.25 -4.10 14.51
C ASP A 85 -10.76 -3.81 14.64
N SER A 86 -11.38 -4.04 15.79
CA SER A 86 -12.82 -3.75 15.96
C SER A 86 -13.15 -2.25 16.03
N ARG A 87 -12.16 -1.39 16.26
CA ARG A 87 -12.34 0.04 16.56
C ARG A 87 -11.85 0.96 15.46
N GLN A 88 -10.81 0.57 14.71
CA GLN A 88 -10.15 1.48 13.77
C GLN A 88 -9.44 0.75 12.62
N VAL A 89 -9.18 1.51 11.58
CA VAL A 89 -8.45 1.07 10.39
C VAL A 89 -7.07 1.70 10.39
N TYR A 90 -6.08 0.91 10.03
CA TYR A 90 -4.67 1.28 9.99
C TYR A 90 -4.13 1.25 8.56
N PHE A 91 -3.21 2.14 8.26
CA PHE A 91 -2.39 2.09 7.05
C PHE A 91 -0.92 2.31 7.38
N HIS A 92 -0.09 1.40 6.93
CA HIS A 92 1.37 1.51 6.98
C HIS A 92 1.92 1.72 5.58
N ASN A 93 2.76 2.74 5.38
CA ASN A 93 3.34 3.09 4.08
C ASN A 93 4.86 2.83 3.98
N GLY A 94 5.43 2.11 4.94
CA GLY A 94 6.82 1.69 4.93
C GLY A 94 7.82 2.69 5.51
N ASP A 95 7.59 3.96 5.36
CA ASP A 95 8.55 5.04 5.67
C ASP A 95 8.22 5.86 6.92
N GLY A 96 7.21 5.47 7.67
CA GLY A 96 6.77 6.25 8.82
C GLY A 96 5.89 5.50 9.81
N LYS A 97 5.34 6.24 10.75
CA LYS A 97 4.37 5.72 11.71
C LYS A 97 3.11 5.26 11.01
N VAL A 98 2.53 4.17 11.53
CA VAL A 98 1.19 3.74 11.12
C VAL A 98 0.20 4.89 11.27
N LYS A 99 -0.60 5.09 10.23
CA LYS A 99 -1.68 6.08 10.23
C LYS A 99 -3.00 5.40 10.56
N ILE A 100 -3.77 6.01 11.45
CA ILE A 100 -5.17 5.65 11.67
C ILE A 100 -6.00 6.39 10.63
N ILE A 101 -6.83 5.66 9.89
CA ILE A 101 -7.72 6.23 8.88
C ILE A 101 -8.98 6.74 9.59
N LYS A 102 -8.97 8.03 9.91
CA LYS A 102 -10.08 8.66 10.62
C LYS A 102 -11.37 8.62 9.81
N GLY A 103 -12.46 8.24 10.47
CA GLY A 103 -13.80 8.22 9.88
C GLY A 103 -14.08 7.04 8.94
N ALA A 104 -13.16 6.09 8.81
CA ALA A 104 -13.43 4.85 8.09
C ALA A 104 -14.51 4.01 8.81
N GLU A 105 -15.41 3.42 8.03
CA GLU A 105 -16.41 2.48 8.53
C GLU A 105 -15.77 1.11 8.68
N VAL A 106 -15.33 0.77 9.90
CA VAL A 106 -14.50 -0.41 10.18
C VAL A 106 -15.16 -1.71 9.72
N SER A 107 -16.48 -1.85 9.95
CA SER A 107 -17.23 -3.08 9.65
C SER A 107 -17.20 -3.42 8.16
N SER A 108 -17.31 -2.43 7.29
CA SER A 108 -17.36 -2.59 5.84
C SER A 108 -16.03 -2.30 5.13
N PHE A 109 -15.00 -1.87 5.88
CA PHE A 109 -13.71 -1.52 5.30
C PHE A 109 -12.98 -2.73 4.75
N ARG A 110 -12.52 -2.61 3.49
CA ARG A 110 -11.72 -3.62 2.80
C ARG A 110 -10.65 -2.99 1.92
N SER A 111 -9.48 -3.61 1.83
CA SER A 111 -8.50 -3.36 0.79
C SER A 111 -9.02 -3.92 -0.55
N LEU A 112 -8.56 -3.36 -1.65
CA LEU A 112 -8.88 -3.83 -3.01
C LEU A 112 -7.75 -4.71 -3.59
N GLY A 113 -7.16 -5.52 -2.74
CA GLY A 113 -6.09 -6.45 -3.09
C GLY A 113 -4.70 -5.86 -2.87
N ASP A 114 -3.78 -6.13 -3.79
CA ASP A 114 -2.39 -5.66 -3.75
C ASP A 114 -2.23 -4.23 -4.24
N THR A 115 -3.31 -3.51 -4.37
CA THR A 115 -3.33 -2.12 -4.81
C THR A 115 -3.27 -1.16 -3.63
N TYR A 116 -2.97 0.09 -3.94
CA TYR A 116 -2.96 1.18 -2.97
C TYR A 116 -4.35 1.61 -2.52
N PHE A 117 -5.41 1.00 -3.06
CA PHE A 117 -6.79 1.42 -2.86
C PHE A 117 -7.54 0.54 -1.86
N ALA A 118 -8.45 1.17 -1.14
CA ALA A 118 -9.39 0.53 -0.24
C ALA A 118 -10.74 1.24 -0.30
N ARG A 119 -11.79 0.62 0.23
CA ARG A 119 -13.11 1.24 0.35
C ARG A 119 -13.84 0.76 1.58
N ASP A 120 -14.78 1.56 2.02
CA ASP A 120 -15.90 1.15 2.86
C ASP A 120 -17.24 1.35 2.11
N GLU A 121 -18.36 1.29 2.80
CA GLU A 121 -19.68 1.53 2.19
C GLU A 121 -19.94 2.97 1.79
N LYS A 122 -19.14 3.92 2.30
CA LYS A 122 -19.37 5.36 2.13
C LYS A 122 -18.28 6.05 1.35
N ARG A 123 -17.07 5.47 1.27
CA ARG A 123 -15.89 6.20 0.79
C ARG A 123 -14.89 5.28 0.07
N ILE A 124 -14.13 5.91 -0.81
CA ILE A 124 -12.91 5.35 -1.40
C ILE A 124 -11.69 5.94 -0.70
N TYR A 125 -10.69 5.12 -0.54
CA TYR A 125 -9.39 5.50 0.05
C TYR A 125 -8.28 5.15 -0.91
N ALA A 126 -7.27 6.00 -0.97
CA ALA A 126 -6.04 5.76 -1.70
C ALA A 126 -4.84 6.16 -0.84
N TYR A 127 -3.86 5.29 -0.72
CA TYR A 127 -2.63 5.52 0.04
C TYR A 127 -2.90 5.98 1.49
N GLY A 128 -3.86 5.31 2.14
CA GLY A 128 -4.26 5.59 3.52
C GLY A 128 -4.99 6.90 3.74
N LYS A 129 -5.49 7.55 2.69
CA LYS A 129 -6.28 8.79 2.76
C LYS A 129 -7.59 8.63 2.02
N GLN A 130 -8.63 9.27 2.53
CA GLN A 130 -9.90 9.35 1.80
C GLN A 130 -9.68 10.06 0.46
N LEU A 131 -10.23 9.47 -0.61
CA LEU A 131 -10.28 10.09 -1.93
C LEU A 131 -11.37 11.17 -1.93
N PRO A 132 -11.02 12.45 -2.05
CA PRO A 132 -12.00 13.51 -1.91
C PRO A 132 -12.96 13.51 -3.09
N LYS A 133 -14.24 13.71 -2.80
CA LYS A 133 -15.30 13.87 -3.81
C LYS A 133 -15.54 12.68 -4.74
N ALA A 134 -14.94 11.51 -4.49
CA ALA A 134 -15.16 10.33 -5.33
C ALA A 134 -16.62 9.85 -5.24
N GLU A 135 -17.23 9.65 -6.38
CA GLU A 135 -18.58 9.07 -6.48
C GLU A 135 -18.50 7.55 -6.42
N LEU A 136 -18.80 7.00 -5.25
CA LEU A 136 -18.64 5.57 -4.94
C LEU A 136 -19.32 4.62 -5.95
N THR A 137 -20.47 5.01 -6.47
CA THR A 137 -21.28 4.16 -7.37
C THR A 137 -20.72 4.05 -8.78
N SER A 138 -19.98 5.04 -9.23
CA SER A 138 -19.37 5.11 -10.56
C SER A 138 -17.84 4.96 -10.54
N TRP A 139 -17.26 4.80 -9.34
CA TRP A 139 -15.81 4.72 -9.20
C TRP A 139 -15.27 3.38 -9.70
N GLU A 140 -14.22 3.43 -10.50
CA GLU A 140 -13.52 2.28 -11.04
C GLU A 140 -11.99 2.48 -11.05
N LEU A 141 -11.24 1.38 -10.90
CA LEU A 141 -9.79 1.36 -11.09
C LEU A 141 -9.46 1.31 -12.57
N LEU A 142 -8.48 2.09 -13.00
CA LEU A 142 -7.90 2.06 -14.35
C LEU A 142 -6.54 1.35 -14.40
N GLY A 143 -5.95 1.08 -13.23
CA GLY A 143 -4.66 0.43 -13.04
C GLY A 143 -4.21 0.57 -11.60
N HIS A 144 -2.94 0.28 -11.30
CA HIS A 144 -2.42 0.28 -9.93
C HIS A 144 -2.52 1.63 -9.22
N TRP A 145 -2.40 2.74 -9.94
CA TRP A 145 -2.35 4.09 -9.34
C TRP A 145 -3.44 5.02 -9.83
N TYR A 146 -4.10 4.67 -10.95
CA TYR A 146 -5.13 5.51 -11.53
C TYR A 146 -6.53 4.96 -11.26
N SER A 147 -7.45 5.86 -11.03
CA SER A 147 -8.87 5.56 -10.90
C SER A 147 -9.71 6.69 -11.46
N ARG A 148 -10.99 6.44 -11.73
CA ARG A 148 -11.93 7.47 -12.14
C ARG A 148 -13.31 7.23 -11.55
N ASP A 149 -14.11 8.27 -11.52
CA ASP A 149 -15.57 8.18 -11.31
C ASP A 149 -16.32 8.79 -12.52
N ALA A 150 -17.61 9.04 -12.41
CA ALA A 150 -18.39 9.64 -13.49
C ALA A 150 -17.92 11.05 -13.90
N LYS A 151 -17.14 11.74 -13.07
CA LYS A 151 -16.80 13.14 -13.28
C LYS A 151 -15.30 13.43 -13.33
N ARG A 152 -14.47 12.57 -12.71
CA ARG A 152 -13.06 12.88 -12.43
C ARG A 152 -12.15 11.70 -12.68
N VAL A 153 -10.89 12.03 -12.96
CA VAL A 153 -9.78 11.09 -12.96
C VAL A 153 -8.86 11.39 -11.78
N TYR A 154 -8.30 10.34 -11.19
CA TYR A 154 -7.43 10.44 -10.03
C TYR A 154 -6.14 9.66 -10.25
N TYR A 155 -5.06 10.22 -9.73
CA TYR A 155 -3.83 9.50 -9.46
C TYR A 155 -3.69 9.35 -7.93
N LEU A 156 -3.71 8.12 -7.43
CA LEU A 156 -3.80 7.83 -6.00
C LEU A 156 -4.93 8.65 -5.33
N ASN A 157 -4.58 9.53 -4.40
CA ASN A 157 -5.53 10.37 -3.67
C ASN A 157 -5.63 11.81 -4.20
N ARG A 158 -5.12 12.07 -5.41
CA ARG A 158 -5.13 13.40 -6.06
C ARG A 158 -5.98 13.40 -7.32
N GLU A 159 -6.83 14.40 -7.47
CA GLU A 159 -7.60 14.64 -8.69
C GLU A 159 -6.67 15.19 -9.78
N ILE A 160 -6.67 14.60 -10.96
CA ILE A 160 -5.97 15.11 -12.14
C ILE A 160 -6.87 16.17 -12.78
N LYS A 161 -6.57 17.42 -12.50
CA LYS A 161 -7.39 18.55 -12.97
C LYS A 161 -7.27 18.70 -14.48
N GLY A 162 -8.42 18.84 -15.12
CA GLY A 162 -8.47 19.06 -16.56
C GLY A 162 -8.38 17.79 -17.42
N ALA A 163 -8.18 16.62 -16.81
CA ALA A 163 -8.19 15.37 -17.56
C ALA A 163 -9.57 15.09 -18.16
N ASP A 164 -9.58 14.74 -19.45
CA ASP A 164 -10.79 14.25 -20.12
C ASP A 164 -11.07 12.81 -19.70
N ARG A 165 -12.06 12.66 -18.82
CA ARG A 165 -12.43 11.39 -18.20
C ARG A 165 -12.74 10.28 -19.19
N ASP A 166 -13.39 10.63 -20.31
CA ASP A 166 -13.94 9.63 -21.23
C ASP A 166 -12.86 9.04 -22.16
N SER A 167 -11.86 9.83 -22.49
CA SER A 167 -10.72 9.38 -23.31
C SER A 167 -9.47 9.01 -22.50
N PHE A 168 -9.51 9.14 -21.17
CA PHE A 168 -8.34 8.88 -20.32
C PHE A 168 -7.94 7.40 -20.37
N THR A 169 -6.66 7.15 -20.68
CA THR A 169 -6.07 5.82 -20.84
C THR A 169 -4.76 5.74 -20.06
N VAL A 170 -4.56 4.66 -19.33
CA VAL A 170 -3.28 4.34 -18.68
C VAL A 170 -2.39 3.62 -19.68
N CYS A 171 -1.15 4.03 -19.79
CA CYS A 171 -0.20 3.55 -20.79
C CYS A 171 0.96 2.73 -20.19
N THR A 172 0.97 2.51 -18.89
CA THR A 172 1.95 1.67 -18.23
C THR A 172 1.65 0.19 -18.54
N PRO A 173 2.60 -0.58 -19.07
CA PRO A 173 2.43 -2.02 -19.27
C PRO A 173 2.08 -2.74 -17.98
N VAL A 174 1.19 -3.71 -18.04
CA VAL A 174 0.72 -4.47 -16.85
C VAL A 174 1.87 -5.23 -16.17
N ASP A 175 2.89 -5.62 -16.93
CA ASP A 175 4.04 -6.40 -16.45
C ASP A 175 5.21 -5.53 -15.98
N ALA A 176 5.08 -4.21 -16.03
CA ALA A 176 6.13 -3.28 -15.63
C ALA A 176 6.14 -3.06 -14.10
N ALA A 177 6.38 -4.12 -13.34
CA ALA A 177 6.34 -4.13 -11.87
C ALA A 177 7.39 -3.24 -11.17
N LEU A 178 8.29 -2.60 -11.91
CA LEU A 178 9.41 -1.82 -11.36
C LEU A 178 9.45 -0.38 -11.83
N LEU A 179 8.45 0.09 -12.59
CA LEU A 179 8.52 1.41 -13.19
C LEU A 179 8.05 2.50 -12.24
N VAL A 180 8.96 3.43 -12.00
CA VAL A 180 8.75 4.62 -11.17
C VAL A 180 7.79 5.60 -11.85
N ASP A 181 7.65 5.50 -13.16
CA ASP A 181 6.92 6.45 -13.98
C ASP A 181 5.58 5.87 -14.46
N HIS A 182 4.50 6.47 -14.00
CA HIS A 182 3.15 6.06 -14.33
C HIS A 182 2.61 6.99 -15.42
N LEU A 183 2.62 6.49 -16.66
CA LEU A 183 2.22 7.25 -17.83
C LEU A 183 0.74 7.04 -18.17
N ALA A 184 0.07 8.13 -18.50
CA ALA A 184 -1.31 8.13 -18.98
C ALA A 184 -1.49 9.22 -20.02
N ARG A 185 -2.59 9.17 -20.75
CA ARG A 185 -3.01 10.22 -21.69
C ARG A 185 -4.53 10.31 -21.76
N ASP A 186 -4.99 11.46 -22.18
CA ASP A 186 -6.33 11.62 -22.76
C ASP A 186 -6.24 12.10 -24.22
N LYS A 187 -7.33 12.57 -24.79
CA LYS A 187 -7.35 13.05 -26.20
C LYS A 187 -6.53 14.31 -26.42
N ASP A 188 -6.31 15.12 -25.37
CA ASP A 188 -5.72 16.45 -25.48
C ASP A 188 -4.37 16.56 -24.74
N HIS A 189 -4.08 15.67 -23.78
CA HIS A 189 -2.94 15.82 -22.88
C HIS A 189 -2.24 14.49 -22.56
N PHE A 190 -0.98 14.62 -22.16
CA PHE A 190 -0.12 13.55 -21.70
C PHE A 190 0.21 13.76 -20.22
N TYR A 191 0.30 12.67 -19.47
CA TYR A 191 0.49 12.71 -18.00
C TYR A 191 1.59 11.77 -17.55
N GLN A 192 2.34 12.23 -16.56
CA GLN A 192 3.17 11.42 -15.70
C GLN A 192 2.68 11.60 -14.26
N ASN A 193 2.19 10.55 -13.66
CA ASN A 193 1.49 10.62 -12.36
C ASN A 193 0.24 11.52 -12.45
N ASP A 194 0.20 12.62 -11.70
CA ASP A 194 -0.88 13.60 -11.72
C ASP A 194 -0.52 14.90 -12.46
N GLU A 195 0.64 14.95 -13.11
CA GLU A 195 1.16 16.15 -13.78
C GLU A 195 1.06 16.01 -15.30
N MET A 196 0.62 17.08 -15.94
CA MET A 196 0.69 17.19 -17.41
C MET A 196 2.14 17.34 -17.85
N MET A 197 2.47 16.73 -18.98
CA MET A 197 3.80 16.83 -19.56
C MET A 197 3.74 17.03 -21.08
N GLU A 198 4.84 17.50 -21.66
CA GLU A 198 4.99 17.65 -23.10
C GLU A 198 5.02 16.27 -23.79
N GLU A 199 4.35 16.16 -24.95
CA GLU A 199 4.26 14.92 -25.73
C GLU A 199 5.63 14.31 -26.04
N THR A 200 6.60 15.13 -26.39
CA THR A 200 7.96 14.68 -26.73
C THR A 200 8.64 13.99 -25.58
N LEU A 201 8.52 14.53 -24.36
CA LEU A 201 9.07 13.94 -23.14
C LEU A 201 8.31 12.66 -22.77
N TRP A 202 6.99 12.66 -22.91
CA TRP A 202 6.16 11.50 -22.65
C TRP A 202 6.51 10.32 -23.59
N LEU A 203 6.69 10.57 -24.88
CA LEU A 203 7.11 9.56 -25.84
C LEU A 203 8.52 9.03 -25.56
N GLU A 204 9.42 9.87 -25.06
CA GLU A 204 10.75 9.45 -24.63
C GLU A 204 10.68 8.50 -23.43
N GLN A 205 9.88 8.83 -22.42
CA GLN A 205 9.66 7.94 -21.27
C GLN A 205 9.03 6.60 -21.70
N LEU A 206 8.01 6.64 -22.55
CA LEU A 206 7.36 5.44 -23.04
C LEU A 206 8.36 4.50 -23.79
N ARG A 207 9.30 5.07 -24.56
CA ARG A 207 10.34 4.30 -25.26
C ARG A 207 11.35 3.69 -24.28
N LYS A 208 11.75 4.40 -23.24
CA LYS A 208 12.63 3.86 -22.20
C LYS A 208 11.99 2.66 -21.51
N MET A 209 10.71 2.79 -21.16
CA MET A 209 9.94 1.70 -20.56
C MET A 209 9.84 0.45 -21.45
N ALA A 210 9.78 0.61 -22.76
CA ALA A 210 9.72 -0.50 -23.70
C ALA A 210 11.09 -1.18 -23.94
N GLN A 211 12.19 -0.61 -23.48
CA GLN A 211 13.56 -1.09 -23.67
C GLN A 211 14.17 -1.75 -22.42
N GLU A 212 13.54 -1.57 -21.26
CA GLU A 212 13.95 -2.25 -20.03
C GLU A 212 13.35 -3.67 -19.99
N PRO A 213 14.20 -4.71 -19.93
CA PRO A 213 13.77 -6.11 -19.96
C PRO A 213 13.12 -6.56 -18.64
#